data_3251d1900c586f9c14f2601401be2415
#
_entry.id   3251d1900c586f9c14f2601401be2415
#
_cell.length_a   1.000
_cell.length_b   1.000
_cell.length_c   1.000
_cell.angle_alpha   90.00
_cell.angle_beta   90.00
_cell.angle_gamma   90.00
#
_symmetry.space_group_name_H-M   'P 1'
#
loop_
_entity.id
_entity.type
_entity.pdbx_description
1 polymer ?
#
loop_
_entity_poly.entity_id
_entity_poly.type
_entity_poly.pdbx_seq_one_letter_code
_entity_poly.pdbx_strand_id
1 'polypeptide(L)'
;ELFGLNSGPSTRGHRFHHNEWVTVSSPGAYQEVLRDAKVLVDVEERRARIAEQVTALANKGEVVSLSDDLLDEVTGLVEWPAALRGSFDPAFLSVPSQALISAMKTHQKYFHLNDADSGALLPAFITVANIESQQPDQVVSGNERVIRPRLSDAAFFFSNDKQSPLISRQERLGSVVFQQKLGS
;
A
#
# COMPACT_ATOMS: atom_id res chain seq x y z
N GLU A 1 26.30 -3.81 24.47
CA GLU A 1 26.90 -2.94 23.43
C GLU A 1 26.79 -3.64 22.07
N LEU A 2 26.28 -2.94 21.07
CA LEU A 2 26.17 -3.44 19.72
C LEU A 2 26.65 -2.35 18.76
N PHE A 3 27.62 -2.66 17.90
CA PHE A 3 28.24 -1.70 16.96
C PHE A 3 28.73 -0.40 17.60
N GLY A 4 29.26 -0.45 18.80
CA GLY A 4 29.72 0.72 19.56
C GLY A 4 28.60 1.55 20.19
N LEU A 5 27.34 1.10 20.11
CA LEU A 5 26.19 1.74 20.75
C LEU A 5 25.84 1.05 22.05
N ASN A 6 25.56 1.82 23.07
CA ASN A 6 25.04 1.33 24.34
C ASN A 6 23.50 1.40 24.32
N SER A 7 22.85 0.36 24.84
CA SER A 7 21.41 0.41 25.11
C SER A 7 21.11 1.40 26.23
N GLY A 8 19.97 2.08 26.12
CA GLY A 8 19.52 3.03 27.13
C GLY A 8 18.00 3.05 27.23
N PRO A 9 17.45 3.77 28.22
CA PRO A 9 16.01 3.84 28.44
C PRO A 9 15.29 4.82 27.49
N SER A 10 16.00 5.48 26.57
CA SER A 10 15.44 6.51 25.72
C SER A 10 15.27 6.02 24.29
N THR A 11 14.13 6.36 23.69
CA THR A 11 13.80 6.08 22.29
C THR A 11 13.15 7.30 21.64
N ARG A 12 12.86 7.24 20.35
CA ARG A 12 12.16 8.30 19.63
C ARG A 12 10.68 8.00 19.54
N GLY A 13 9.84 9.04 19.65
CA GLY A 13 8.46 8.98 19.25
C GLY A 13 8.28 9.04 17.73
N HIS A 14 7.04 9.12 17.28
CA HIS A 14 6.68 9.19 15.87
C HIS A 14 7.30 10.42 15.19
N ARG A 15 7.95 10.20 14.04
CA ARG A 15 8.76 11.21 13.34
C ARG A 15 8.07 12.56 13.12
N PHE A 16 6.76 12.56 12.85
CA PHE A 16 6.00 13.78 12.54
C PHE A 16 5.08 14.22 13.66
N HIS A 17 4.48 13.27 14.40
CA HIS A 17 3.53 13.56 15.47
C HIS A 17 4.19 13.84 16.82
N HIS A 18 5.36 13.21 17.06
CA HIS A 18 6.09 13.33 18.33
C HIS A 18 7.60 13.17 18.08
N ASN A 19 8.21 14.13 17.39
CA ASN A 19 9.63 14.08 17.01
C ASN A 19 10.56 14.43 18.19
N GLU A 20 10.33 13.79 19.35
CA GLU A 20 11.07 14.02 20.57
C GLU A 20 11.59 12.69 21.12
N TRP A 21 12.56 12.81 22.03
CA TRP A 21 13.03 11.66 22.80
C TRP A 21 12.07 11.39 23.95
N VAL A 22 11.66 10.14 24.09
CA VAL A 22 10.85 9.65 25.21
C VAL A 22 11.66 8.70 26.05
N THR A 23 11.47 8.75 27.37
CA THR A 23 12.15 7.86 28.31
C THR A 23 11.20 6.76 28.76
N VAL A 24 11.61 5.52 28.57
CA VAL A 24 10.89 4.32 29.02
C VAL A 24 11.39 3.96 30.40
N SER A 25 10.56 4.13 31.41
CA SER A 25 10.93 3.94 32.83
C SER A 25 11.06 2.45 33.20
N SER A 26 10.36 1.57 32.51
CA SER A 26 10.41 0.12 32.73
C SER A 26 9.98 -0.63 31.44
N PRO A 27 10.35 -1.89 31.28
CA PRO A 27 9.89 -2.70 30.16
C PRO A 27 8.36 -2.77 30.03
N GLY A 28 7.64 -2.80 31.15
CA GLY A 28 6.18 -2.83 31.17
C GLY A 28 5.51 -1.53 30.69
N ALA A 29 6.20 -0.39 30.79
CA ALA A 29 5.69 0.90 30.32
C ALA A 29 5.97 1.15 28.83
N TYR A 30 6.71 0.27 28.15
CA TYR A 30 7.21 0.50 26.79
C TYR A 30 6.09 0.78 25.77
N GLN A 31 5.07 -0.06 25.75
CA GLN A 31 3.96 0.07 24.79
C GLN A 31 3.14 1.35 25.02
N GLU A 32 2.85 1.68 26.27
CA GLU A 32 2.08 2.85 26.65
C GLU A 32 2.82 4.14 26.31
N VAL A 33 4.09 4.25 26.72
CA VAL A 33 4.95 5.41 26.43
C VAL A 33 5.06 5.66 24.92
N LEU A 34 5.23 4.62 24.11
CA LEU A 34 5.32 4.77 22.67
C LEU A 34 3.96 5.07 22.01
N ARG A 35 2.87 4.53 22.54
CA ARG A 35 1.52 4.87 22.10
C ARG A 35 1.22 6.36 22.30
N ASP A 36 1.57 6.92 23.46
CA ASP A 36 1.43 8.37 23.74
C ASP A 36 2.29 9.19 22.78
N ALA A 37 3.45 8.66 22.40
CA ALA A 37 4.32 9.24 21.38
C ALA A 37 3.93 8.87 19.94
N LYS A 38 2.69 8.40 19.70
CA LYS A 38 2.13 8.08 18.38
C LYS A 38 2.87 6.95 17.65
N VAL A 39 3.29 5.93 18.39
CA VAL A 39 3.89 4.70 17.85
C VAL A 39 3.16 3.48 18.43
N LEU A 40 2.47 2.73 17.58
CA LEU A 40 1.86 1.46 17.93
C LEU A 40 2.90 0.35 17.77
N VAL A 41 3.47 -0.09 18.86
CA VAL A 41 4.54 -1.11 18.89
C VAL A 41 3.99 -2.50 18.59
N ASP A 42 2.82 -2.80 19.16
CA ASP A 42 2.17 -4.08 18.97
C ASP A 42 1.71 -4.26 17.52
N VAL A 43 2.24 -5.28 16.87
CA VAL A 43 2.00 -5.56 15.44
C VAL A 43 0.55 -5.98 15.20
N GLU A 44 0.01 -6.82 16.09
CA GLU A 44 -1.35 -7.34 15.96
C GLU A 44 -2.39 -6.22 16.17
N GLU A 45 -2.15 -5.37 17.15
CA GLU A 45 -3.00 -4.20 17.37
C GLU A 45 -2.95 -3.24 16.16
N ARG A 46 -1.77 -2.98 15.64
CA ARG A 46 -1.60 -2.10 14.48
C ARG A 46 -2.27 -2.68 13.23
N ARG A 47 -2.14 -4.00 13.03
CA ARG A 47 -2.81 -4.74 11.95
C ARG A 47 -4.32 -4.66 12.06
N ALA A 48 -4.87 -4.90 13.25
CA ALA A 48 -6.30 -4.82 13.53
C ALA A 48 -6.84 -3.40 13.29
N ARG A 49 -6.12 -2.37 13.74
CA ARG A 49 -6.48 -0.97 13.52
C ARG A 49 -6.49 -0.60 12.03
N ILE A 50 -5.55 -1.08 11.24
CA ILE A 50 -5.54 -0.87 9.79
C ILE A 50 -6.77 -1.53 9.16
N ALA A 51 -7.03 -2.80 9.47
CA ALA A 51 -8.17 -3.53 8.93
C ALA A 51 -9.51 -2.86 9.26
N GLU A 52 -9.67 -2.39 10.50
CA GLU A 52 -10.86 -1.64 10.95
C GLU A 52 -11.03 -0.34 10.16
N GLN A 53 -9.99 0.49 10.10
CA GLN A 53 -10.04 1.77 9.39
C GLN A 53 -10.32 1.59 7.89
N VAL A 54 -9.65 0.63 7.26
CA VAL A 54 -9.81 0.33 5.83
C VAL A 54 -11.24 -0.15 5.55
N THR A 55 -11.78 -1.03 6.39
CA THR A 55 -13.16 -1.53 6.23
C THR A 55 -14.20 -0.43 6.45
N ALA A 56 -13.96 0.46 7.41
CA ALA A 56 -14.88 1.57 7.73
C ALA A 56 -15.01 2.60 6.59
N LEU A 57 -14.05 2.64 5.65
CA LEU A 57 -14.08 3.55 4.49
C LEU A 57 -14.85 2.98 3.29
N ALA A 58 -15.35 1.75 3.36
CA ALA A 58 -16.27 1.21 2.37
C ALA A 58 -17.65 1.83 2.53
N ASN A 59 -18.26 2.25 1.43
CA ASN A 59 -19.64 2.70 1.41
C ASN A 59 -20.61 1.50 1.45
N LYS A 60 -21.89 1.78 1.65
CA LYS A 60 -22.92 0.73 1.56
C LYS A 60 -22.94 0.09 0.17
N GLY A 61 -22.85 -1.22 0.12
CA GLY A 61 -22.78 -1.98 -1.13
C GLY A 61 -21.37 -2.14 -1.70
N GLU A 62 -20.34 -1.76 -0.95
CA GLU A 62 -18.94 -1.94 -1.34
C GLU A 62 -18.23 -2.92 -0.40
N VAL A 63 -17.26 -3.64 -0.91
CA VAL A 63 -16.39 -4.54 -0.15
C VAL A 63 -14.94 -4.22 -0.44
N VAL A 64 -14.15 -4.03 0.62
CA VAL A 64 -12.70 -3.86 0.49
C VAL A 64 -12.05 -5.24 0.41
N SER A 65 -11.14 -5.41 -0.54
CA SER A 65 -10.32 -6.61 -0.63
C SER A 65 -9.15 -6.54 0.34
N LEU A 66 -9.33 -7.16 1.50
CA LEU A 66 -8.29 -7.31 2.53
C LEU A 66 -7.57 -8.64 2.32
N SER A 67 -6.47 -8.64 1.54
CA SER A 67 -5.59 -9.82 1.51
C SER A 67 -4.58 -9.74 2.64
N ASP A 68 -4.34 -10.86 3.33
CA ASP A 68 -3.41 -10.92 4.46
C ASP A 68 -2.02 -10.42 4.09
N ASP A 69 -1.47 -10.85 2.94
CA ASP A 69 -0.16 -10.40 2.46
C ASP A 69 -0.02 -8.88 2.37
N LEU A 70 -1.05 -8.21 1.80
CA LEU A 70 -1.03 -6.75 1.67
C LEU A 70 -1.20 -6.07 3.02
N LEU A 71 -2.08 -6.60 3.86
CA LEU A 71 -2.32 -6.06 5.19
C LEU A 71 -1.07 -6.18 6.06
N ASP A 72 -0.37 -7.31 6.02
CA ASP A 72 0.87 -7.54 6.75
C ASP A 72 1.99 -6.62 6.24
N GLU A 73 2.11 -6.47 4.93
CA GLU A 73 3.08 -5.55 4.32
C GLU A 73 2.81 -4.10 4.76
N VAL A 74 1.57 -3.63 4.66
CA VAL A 74 1.18 -2.27 5.08
C VAL A 74 1.40 -2.08 6.59
N THR A 75 1.11 -3.10 7.40
CA THR A 75 1.36 -3.08 8.85
C THR A 75 2.84 -2.85 9.16
N GLY A 76 3.75 -3.41 8.36
CA GLY A 76 5.19 -3.21 8.50
C GLY A 76 5.68 -1.82 8.06
N LEU A 77 4.90 -1.08 7.28
CA LEU A 77 5.30 0.22 6.72
C LEU A 77 4.89 1.43 7.57
N VAL A 78 4.00 1.25 8.54
CA VAL A 78 3.44 2.36 9.32
C VAL A 78 3.56 2.11 10.82
N GLU A 79 3.73 3.18 11.58
CA GLU A 79 3.77 3.17 13.06
C GLU A 79 2.46 3.70 13.66
N TRP A 80 1.82 4.65 12.96
CA TRP A 80 0.56 5.30 13.32
C TRP A 80 -0.36 5.38 12.11
N PRO A 81 -1.13 4.31 11.82
CA PRO A 81 -1.90 4.22 10.59
C PRO A 81 -3.07 5.21 10.55
N ALA A 82 -3.24 5.83 9.39
CA ALA A 82 -4.38 6.65 9.02
C ALA A 82 -4.85 6.24 7.61
N ALA A 83 -5.97 5.55 7.52
CA ALA A 83 -6.52 5.13 6.25
C ALA A 83 -7.25 6.28 5.56
N LEU A 84 -7.08 6.40 4.24
CA LEU A 84 -7.68 7.43 3.41
C LEU A 84 -8.24 6.80 2.14
N ARG A 85 -9.42 7.26 1.71
CA ARG A 85 -10.07 6.80 0.48
C ARG A 85 -9.76 7.77 -0.66
N GLY A 86 -9.32 7.23 -1.79
CA GLY A 86 -9.14 7.93 -3.05
C GLY A 86 -9.93 7.30 -4.18
N SER A 87 -9.91 7.94 -5.34
CA SER A 87 -10.59 7.50 -6.56
C SER A 87 -9.67 7.59 -7.77
N PHE A 88 -10.08 6.96 -8.85
CA PHE A 88 -9.44 7.10 -10.15
C PHE A 88 -10.50 7.20 -11.26
N ASP A 89 -10.10 7.62 -12.45
CA ASP A 89 -11.00 7.80 -13.57
C ASP A 89 -11.68 6.46 -13.94
N PRO A 90 -13.04 6.38 -13.93
CA PRO A 90 -13.76 5.17 -14.29
C PRO A 90 -13.46 4.64 -15.70
N ALA A 91 -12.93 5.48 -16.60
CA ALA A 91 -12.50 5.05 -17.93
C ALA A 91 -11.47 3.92 -17.90
N PHE A 92 -10.64 3.84 -16.84
CA PHE A 92 -9.68 2.75 -16.64
C PHE A 92 -10.35 1.38 -16.41
N LEU A 93 -11.61 1.32 -16.00
CA LEU A 93 -12.33 0.06 -15.82
C LEU A 93 -12.56 -0.72 -17.14
N SER A 94 -12.27 -0.11 -18.29
CA SER A 94 -12.19 -0.79 -19.59
C SER A 94 -10.98 -1.75 -19.71
N VAL A 95 -10.00 -1.61 -18.84
CA VAL A 95 -8.84 -2.52 -18.69
C VAL A 95 -9.23 -3.68 -17.79
N PRO A 96 -8.70 -4.90 -18.01
CA PRO A 96 -8.95 -6.02 -17.10
C PRO A 96 -8.66 -5.68 -15.66
N SER A 97 -9.60 -5.99 -14.76
CA SER A 97 -9.50 -5.65 -13.34
C SER A 97 -8.21 -6.16 -12.69
N GLN A 98 -7.72 -7.35 -13.09
CA GLN A 98 -6.50 -7.93 -12.56
C GLN A 98 -5.26 -7.06 -12.83
N ALA A 99 -5.19 -6.40 -13.99
CA ALA A 99 -4.08 -5.49 -14.31
C ALA A 99 -4.12 -4.24 -13.45
N LEU A 100 -5.31 -3.67 -13.22
CA LEU A 100 -5.50 -2.51 -12.35
C LEU A 100 -5.22 -2.86 -10.89
N ILE A 101 -5.73 -4.01 -10.40
CA ILE A 101 -5.48 -4.51 -9.04
C ILE A 101 -3.99 -4.73 -8.81
N SER A 102 -3.29 -5.34 -9.78
CA SER A 102 -1.84 -5.53 -9.70
C SER A 102 -1.10 -4.19 -9.58
N ALA A 103 -1.47 -3.20 -10.40
CA ALA A 103 -0.87 -1.88 -10.34
C ALA A 103 -1.09 -1.20 -8.98
N MET A 104 -2.30 -1.29 -8.42
CA MET A 104 -2.63 -0.74 -7.10
C MET A 104 -1.90 -1.47 -5.97
N LYS A 105 -1.97 -2.80 -5.94
CA LYS A 105 -1.41 -3.63 -4.87
C LYS A 105 0.12 -3.64 -4.88
N THR A 106 0.72 -3.94 -6.03
CA THR A 106 2.16 -4.19 -6.13
C THR A 106 2.99 -2.91 -5.99
N HIS A 107 2.54 -1.83 -6.64
CA HIS A 107 3.35 -0.61 -6.72
C HIS A 107 3.02 0.42 -5.64
N GLN A 108 1.75 0.48 -5.19
CA GLN A 108 1.29 1.54 -4.29
C GLN A 108 0.80 1.04 -2.94
N LYS A 109 0.65 -0.28 -2.76
CA LYS A 109 0.13 -0.88 -1.52
C LYS A 109 -1.28 -0.39 -1.17
N TYR A 110 -2.11 -0.19 -2.21
CA TYR A 110 -3.50 0.23 -2.04
C TYR A 110 -4.44 -0.97 -1.97
N PHE A 111 -5.44 -0.87 -1.13
CA PHE A 111 -6.57 -1.79 -1.07
C PHE A 111 -7.61 -1.37 -2.09
N HIS A 112 -8.03 -2.27 -2.96
CA HIS A 112 -9.09 -2.01 -3.93
C HIS A 112 -10.46 -2.33 -3.36
N LEU A 113 -11.49 -1.72 -3.95
CA LEU A 113 -12.88 -1.94 -3.57
C LEU A 113 -13.63 -2.61 -4.72
N ASN A 114 -14.52 -3.51 -4.35
CA ASN A 114 -15.44 -4.17 -5.27
C ASN A 114 -16.88 -3.86 -4.88
N ASP A 115 -17.76 -3.87 -5.85
CA ASP A 115 -19.19 -3.89 -5.63
C ASP A 115 -19.58 -5.21 -4.96
N ALA A 116 -20.38 -5.15 -3.89
CA ALA A 116 -20.70 -6.30 -3.07
C ALA A 116 -21.59 -7.33 -3.78
N ASP A 117 -22.44 -6.87 -4.70
CA ASP A 117 -23.41 -7.73 -5.39
C ASP A 117 -22.80 -8.38 -6.65
N SER A 118 -22.09 -7.59 -7.46
CA SER A 118 -21.53 -8.05 -8.73
C SER A 118 -20.08 -8.53 -8.64
N GLY A 119 -19.36 -8.16 -7.57
CA GLY A 119 -17.92 -8.40 -7.43
C GLY A 119 -17.06 -7.55 -8.37
N ALA A 120 -17.65 -6.63 -9.13
CA ALA A 120 -16.92 -5.77 -10.07
C ALA A 120 -16.01 -4.79 -9.34
N LEU A 121 -14.81 -4.55 -9.91
CA LEU A 121 -13.89 -3.54 -9.40
C LEU A 121 -14.53 -2.14 -9.48
N LEU A 122 -14.44 -1.40 -8.38
CA LEU A 122 -14.89 -0.01 -8.32
C LEU A 122 -13.73 0.95 -8.60
N PRO A 123 -14.01 2.17 -9.12
CA PRO A 123 -12.99 3.18 -9.43
C PRO A 123 -12.53 3.91 -8.15
N ALA A 124 -12.19 3.15 -7.13
CA ALA A 124 -11.79 3.66 -5.83
C ALA A 124 -10.72 2.76 -5.20
N PHE A 125 -9.93 3.34 -4.30
CA PHE A 125 -8.91 2.63 -3.54
C PHE A 125 -8.83 3.20 -2.13
N ILE A 126 -8.21 2.44 -1.23
CA ILE A 126 -7.86 2.91 0.10
C ILE A 126 -6.35 2.79 0.27
N THR A 127 -5.74 3.87 0.73
CA THR A 127 -4.33 3.94 1.12
C THR A 127 -4.21 4.12 2.62
N VAL A 128 -3.08 3.69 3.20
CA VAL A 128 -2.78 3.91 4.61
C VAL A 128 -1.54 4.78 4.72
N ALA A 129 -1.72 5.98 5.25
CA ALA A 129 -0.62 6.89 5.54
C ALA A 129 -0.07 6.62 6.94
N ASN A 130 1.23 6.92 7.15
CA ASN A 130 1.85 6.91 8.48
C ASN A 130 1.71 8.26 9.19
N ILE A 131 0.61 8.96 8.98
CA ILE A 131 0.37 10.29 9.56
C ILE A 131 -1.12 10.64 9.51
N GLU A 132 -1.66 11.12 10.61
CA GLU A 132 -2.92 11.83 10.65
C GLU A 132 -2.70 13.25 10.14
N SER A 133 -2.90 13.46 8.85
CA SER A 133 -2.67 14.76 8.20
C SER A 133 -3.73 15.80 8.62
N GLN A 134 -3.31 17.02 8.84
CA GLN A 134 -4.23 18.16 8.99
C GLN A 134 -4.92 18.54 7.67
N GLN A 135 -4.42 18.02 6.55
CA GLN A 135 -4.93 18.27 5.20
C GLN A 135 -5.11 16.93 4.47
N PRO A 136 -6.03 16.07 4.89
CA PRO A 136 -6.22 14.74 4.32
C PRO A 136 -6.52 14.78 2.82
N ASP A 137 -7.26 15.78 2.34
CA ASP A 137 -7.60 15.93 0.92
C ASP A 137 -6.36 16.13 0.03
N GLN A 138 -5.32 16.80 0.55
CA GLN A 138 -4.06 16.94 -0.19
C GLN A 138 -3.31 15.59 -0.28
N VAL A 139 -3.37 14.78 0.77
CA VAL A 139 -2.79 13.44 0.76
C VAL A 139 -3.52 12.57 -0.24
N VAL A 140 -4.86 12.60 -0.24
CA VAL A 140 -5.70 11.87 -1.22
C VAL A 140 -5.36 12.30 -2.64
N SER A 141 -5.41 13.61 -2.96
CA SER A 141 -5.06 14.14 -4.28
C SER A 141 -3.65 13.75 -4.72
N GLY A 142 -2.69 13.71 -3.79
CA GLY A 142 -1.33 13.23 -4.06
C GLY A 142 -1.31 11.78 -4.50
N ASN A 143 -2.02 10.90 -3.80
CA ASN A 143 -2.13 9.48 -4.11
C ASN A 143 -2.89 9.23 -5.43
N GLU A 144 -3.97 9.95 -5.71
CA GLU A 144 -4.70 9.91 -7.00
C GLU A 144 -3.81 10.32 -8.17
N ARG A 145 -2.95 11.31 -7.97
CA ARG A 145 -1.95 11.74 -8.97
C ARG A 145 -0.89 10.67 -9.23
N VAL A 146 -0.47 9.95 -8.20
CA VAL A 146 0.55 8.90 -8.31
C VAL A 146 0.01 7.64 -8.98
N ILE A 147 -1.25 7.26 -8.69
CA ILE A 147 -1.81 6.04 -9.28
C ILE A 147 -2.16 6.21 -10.76
N ARG A 148 -2.54 7.40 -11.21
CA ARG A 148 -2.96 7.66 -12.60
C ARG A 148 -1.95 7.18 -13.66
N PRO A 149 -0.65 7.52 -13.60
CA PRO A 149 0.33 7.01 -14.56
C PRO A 149 0.42 5.48 -14.55
N ARG A 150 0.31 4.84 -13.39
CA ARG A 150 0.37 3.37 -13.28
C ARG A 150 -0.80 2.68 -13.95
N LEU A 151 -2.01 3.25 -13.81
CA LEU A 151 -3.19 2.75 -14.51
C LEU A 151 -3.10 3.04 -16.01
N SER A 152 -2.54 4.18 -16.42
CA SER A 152 -2.28 4.49 -17.83
C SER A 152 -1.28 3.52 -18.46
N ASP A 153 -0.22 3.18 -17.77
CA ASP A 153 0.75 2.17 -18.20
C ASP A 153 0.08 0.79 -18.36
N ALA A 154 -0.75 0.39 -17.40
CA ALA A 154 -1.50 -0.86 -17.49
C ALA A 154 -2.44 -0.88 -18.71
N ALA A 155 -3.13 0.22 -18.97
CA ALA A 155 -3.99 0.37 -20.14
C ALA A 155 -3.20 0.32 -21.46
N PHE A 156 -2.07 0.99 -21.51
CA PHE A 156 -1.18 0.99 -22.68
C PHE A 156 -0.64 -0.42 -22.98
N PHE A 157 -0.11 -1.12 -21.99
CA PHE A 157 0.40 -2.49 -22.19
C PHE A 157 -0.70 -3.44 -22.61
N PHE A 158 -1.86 -3.37 -21.97
CA PHE A 158 -3.02 -4.18 -22.37
C PHE A 158 -3.44 -3.95 -23.82
N SER A 159 -3.48 -2.68 -24.25
CA SER A 159 -3.83 -2.32 -25.63
C SER A 159 -2.79 -2.83 -26.62
N ASN A 160 -1.51 -2.69 -26.31
CA ASN A 160 -0.42 -3.21 -27.15
C ASN A 160 -0.40 -4.73 -27.24
N ASP A 161 -0.68 -5.43 -26.15
CA ASP A 161 -0.69 -6.89 -26.13
C ASP A 161 -1.85 -7.46 -26.98
N LYS A 162 -2.96 -6.73 -27.08
CA LYS A 162 -4.06 -7.08 -27.98
C LYS A 162 -3.72 -6.94 -29.48
N GLN A 163 -2.78 -6.07 -29.84
CA GLN A 163 -2.45 -5.80 -31.24
C GLN A 163 -1.61 -6.90 -31.90
N SER A 164 -0.93 -7.72 -31.12
CA SER A 164 0.01 -8.73 -31.65
C SER A 164 -0.21 -10.09 -30.97
N PRO A 165 -0.50 -11.16 -31.72
CA PRO A 165 -0.57 -12.49 -31.16
C PRO A 165 0.75 -12.89 -30.50
N LEU A 166 0.69 -13.61 -29.40
CA LEU A 166 1.90 -14.08 -28.68
C LEU A 166 2.86 -14.84 -29.58
N ILE A 167 2.33 -15.64 -30.51
CA ILE A 167 3.12 -16.43 -31.45
C ILE A 167 4.04 -15.56 -32.35
N SER A 168 3.63 -14.33 -32.67
CA SER A 168 4.44 -13.42 -33.49
C SER A 168 5.68 -12.88 -32.75
N ARG A 169 5.75 -13.09 -31.43
CA ARG A 169 6.88 -12.68 -30.59
C ARG A 169 7.92 -13.80 -30.41
N GLN A 170 7.60 -15.03 -30.84
CA GLN A 170 8.45 -16.21 -30.66
C GLN A 170 9.83 -16.05 -31.34
N GLU A 171 9.85 -15.52 -32.57
CA GLU A 171 11.12 -15.28 -33.29
C GLU A 171 12.04 -14.31 -32.54
N ARG A 172 11.47 -13.29 -31.90
CA ARG A 172 12.24 -12.33 -31.10
C ARG A 172 12.82 -12.94 -29.84
N LEU A 173 12.13 -13.91 -29.23
CA LEU A 173 12.62 -14.61 -28.05
C LEU A 173 13.86 -15.45 -28.33
N GLY A 174 13.98 -16.00 -29.55
CA GLY A 174 15.17 -16.74 -29.98
C GLY A 174 16.47 -15.91 -30.00
N SER A 175 16.37 -14.59 -30.05
CA SER A 175 17.53 -13.68 -30.04
C SER A 175 17.84 -13.10 -28.64
N VAL A 176 17.01 -13.42 -27.62
CA VAL A 176 17.21 -12.91 -26.25
C VAL A 176 18.26 -13.75 -25.55
N VAL A 177 19.40 -13.16 -25.23
CA VAL A 177 20.42 -13.80 -24.40
C VAL A 177 19.97 -13.76 -22.94
N PHE A 178 19.52 -14.90 -22.43
CA PHE A 178 19.04 -15.00 -21.05
C PHE A 178 20.19 -14.92 -20.04
N GLN A 179 21.31 -15.53 -20.38
CA GLN A 179 22.56 -15.43 -19.62
C GLN A 179 23.77 -15.54 -20.57
N GLN A 180 24.70 -14.58 -20.47
CA GLN A 180 25.83 -14.46 -21.38
C GLN A 180 26.71 -15.73 -21.46
N LYS A 181 26.80 -16.49 -20.36
CA LYS A 181 27.58 -17.75 -20.31
C LYS A 181 26.83 -18.99 -20.82
N LEU A 182 25.50 -18.94 -20.86
CA LEU A 182 24.65 -20.09 -21.24
C LEU A 182 24.07 -19.96 -22.66
N GLY A 183 24.23 -18.79 -23.29
CA GLY A 183 23.66 -18.52 -24.61
C GLY A 183 22.19 -18.13 -24.58
N SER A 184 21.57 -18.11 -25.75
CA SER A 184 20.14 -17.84 -25.97
C SER A 184 19.30 -19.08 -25.86
#